data_944d37fac7cacef7d6fb2463d3cd97c2
#
_entry.id   944d37fac7cacef7d6fb2463d3cd97c2
#
_cell.length_a   1.000
_cell.length_b   1.000
_cell.length_c   1.000
_cell.angle_alpha   90.00
_cell.angle_beta   90.00
_cell.angle_gamma   90.00
#
_symmetry.space_group_name_H-M   'P 1'
#
loop_
_entity.id
_entity.type
_entity.pdbx_description
1 polymer ?
#
loop_
_entity_poly.entity_id
_entity_poly.type
_entity_poly.pdbx_seq_one_letter_code
_entity_poly.pdbx_strand_id
1 'polypeptide(L)'
;MKVFCGYRSPFCRKAFAALFVLLPVGLLVAASPTFWHVSTQSELLQGELEHLSVDESGQISLSPETGLVHESPAPFIWSVVSNGSDGFWIATGDEGRVYEIGPDGDSSIFFDAVESEVHALARRPEGGLYVGTSPNGKVYEVLANGQSTTLVDLEETYIWSMVLGPDDALYVATGTHGVIYRIESDGTTSPFYNTHTTNVLSLAFDSQGRLLAGTESPGRLLRIDSDRRGFILLDSEFSELRSLRVTNDGTVYLAGVRGEQNVAQSALDSQSTQPSAVVRVEVSDTATGFRPTPTAGGAILRVKPDGVWDVIWQSPSDTPYDLLIDDTD
;
A
#
# COMPACT_ATOMS: atom_id res chain seq x y z
N MET A 1 -25.00 -86.56 -50.26
CA MET A 1 -26.48 -86.64 -50.12
C MET A 1 -27.01 -85.24 -49.89
N LYS A 2 -27.83 -84.81 -50.84
CA LYS A 2 -28.58 -83.58 -50.94
C LYS A 2 -29.34 -83.23 -49.67
N VAL A 3 -29.54 -81.91 -49.38
CA VAL A 3 -30.75 -81.13 -49.52
C VAL A 3 -30.46 -79.75 -48.86
N PHE A 4 -30.45 -78.65 -49.54
CA PHE A 4 -31.45 -77.63 -49.86
C PHE A 4 -32.23 -77.07 -48.64
N CYS A 5 -32.14 -75.79 -48.39
CA CYS A 5 -33.15 -74.68 -48.47
C CYS A 5 -32.60 -73.51 -47.69
N GLY A 6 -32.29 -72.38 -48.18
CA GLY A 6 -32.94 -71.41 -48.96
C GLY A 6 -34.07 -70.68 -48.23
N TYR A 7 -33.72 -69.59 -47.46
CA TYR A 7 -34.67 -68.52 -47.26
C TYR A 7 -33.90 -67.19 -47.02
N ARG A 8 -33.77 -66.44 -48.09
CA ARG A 8 -33.26 -65.04 -47.99
C ARG A 8 -34.44 -64.13 -47.68
N SER A 9 -34.65 -63.78 -46.45
CA SER A 9 -35.57 -62.75 -46.07
C SER A 9 -34.97 -61.35 -46.35
N PRO A 10 -35.62 -60.50 -47.15
CA PRO A 10 -35.17 -59.16 -47.47
C PRO A 10 -35.19 -58.21 -46.27
N PHE A 11 -35.77 -58.68 -45.16
CA PHE A 11 -35.86 -57.87 -43.91
C PHE A 11 -34.55 -57.77 -43.15
N CYS A 12 -33.69 -58.76 -43.26
CA CYS A 12 -32.40 -58.75 -42.54
C CYS A 12 -31.39 -57.79 -43.13
N ARG A 13 -31.46 -57.47 -44.45
CA ARG A 13 -30.56 -56.52 -45.12
C ARG A 13 -30.90 -55.08 -44.81
N LYS A 14 -32.17 -54.75 -44.57
CA LYS A 14 -32.61 -53.37 -44.25
C LYS A 14 -32.32 -53.02 -42.75
N ALA A 15 -32.39 -54.02 -41.85
CA ALA A 15 -32.06 -53.80 -40.46
C ALA A 15 -30.54 -53.57 -40.23
N PHE A 16 -29.72 -54.24 -41.00
CA PHE A 16 -28.26 -54.06 -40.89
C PHE A 16 -27.77 -52.74 -41.52
N ALA A 17 -28.42 -52.28 -42.58
CA ALA A 17 -28.11 -50.98 -43.21
C ALA A 17 -28.60 -49.81 -42.35
N ALA A 18 -29.72 -49.96 -41.61
CA ALA A 18 -30.22 -48.93 -40.67
C ALA A 18 -29.35 -48.84 -39.42
N LEU A 19 -28.80 -49.97 -38.94
CA LEU A 19 -27.90 -49.99 -37.76
C LEU A 19 -26.54 -49.36 -38.07
N PHE A 20 -26.06 -49.46 -39.32
CA PHE A 20 -24.76 -48.87 -39.75
C PHE A 20 -24.84 -47.38 -40.01
N VAL A 21 -26.03 -46.82 -40.28
CA VAL A 21 -26.25 -45.38 -40.47
C VAL A 21 -26.42 -44.63 -39.13
N LEU A 22 -26.88 -45.34 -38.08
CA LEU A 22 -27.09 -44.76 -36.74
C LEU A 22 -25.84 -44.77 -35.85
N LEU A 23 -24.83 -45.59 -36.17
CA LEU A 23 -23.60 -45.70 -35.36
C LEU A 23 -22.61 -44.51 -35.48
N PRO A 24 -22.51 -43.75 -36.58
CA PRO A 24 -21.58 -42.64 -36.60
C PRO A 24 -22.11 -41.31 -36.05
N VAL A 25 -23.43 -41.20 -35.77
CA VAL A 25 -23.98 -39.94 -35.24
C VAL A 25 -23.70 -39.74 -33.75
N GLY A 26 -23.41 -40.84 -33.03
CA GLY A 26 -23.05 -40.77 -31.58
C GLY A 26 -21.61 -40.44 -31.28
N LEU A 27 -20.72 -40.38 -32.28
CA LEU A 27 -19.25 -40.20 -32.08
C LEU A 27 -18.71 -38.85 -32.53
N LEU A 28 -19.59 -37.93 -32.96
CA LEU A 28 -19.21 -36.55 -33.30
C LEU A 28 -19.53 -35.61 -32.16
N VAL A 29 -19.15 -35.94 -30.93
CA VAL A 29 -18.93 -34.89 -29.95
C VAL A 29 -17.58 -34.29 -30.28
N ALA A 30 -17.60 -33.29 -31.16
CA ALA A 30 -16.44 -32.45 -31.37
C ALA A 30 -16.11 -31.82 -30.02
N ALA A 31 -14.97 -32.16 -29.46
CA ALA A 31 -14.44 -31.44 -28.34
C ALA A 31 -14.30 -29.97 -28.77
N SER A 32 -15.13 -29.10 -28.23
CA SER A 32 -14.96 -27.67 -28.44
C SER A 32 -13.65 -27.28 -27.82
N PRO A 33 -12.66 -26.79 -28.57
CA PRO A 33 -11.43 -26.32 -27.96
C PRO A 33 -11.78 -25.19 -27.01
N THR A 34 -11.40 -25.31 -25.74
CA THR A 34 -11.48 -24.22 -24.78
C THR A 34 -10.22 -23.39 -24.97
N PHE A 35 -10.39 -22.17 -25.45
CA PHE A 35 -9.29 -21.21 -25.51
C PHE A 35 -9.21 -20.52 -24.15
N TRP A 36 -8.05 -20.62 -23.54
CA TRP A 36 -7.70 -19.83 -22.40
C TRP A 36 -6.95 -18.57 -22.90
N HIS A 37 -7.44 -17.41 -22.53
CA HIS A 37 -6.87 -16.13 -22.91
C HIS A 37 -6.64 -15.29 -21.69
N VAL A 38 -5.45 -14.81 -21.49
CA VAL A 38 -5.05 -13.90 -20.42
C VAL A 38 -4.34 -12.72 -21.09
N SER A 39 -4.86 -11.53 -20.91
CA SER A 39 -4.33 -10.34 -21.61
C SER A 39 -4.42 -9.06 -20.80
N THR A 40 -5.03 -9.11 -19.63
CA THR A 40 -5.14 -7.95 -18.75
C THR A 40 -4.24 -8.11 -17.53
N GLN A 41 -3.79 -7.00 -16.97
CA GLN A 41 -3.01 -7.00 -15.73
C GLN A 41 -3.72 -7.82 -14.63
N SER A 42 -5.01 -7.58 -14.41
CA SER A 42 -5.79 -8.27 -13.37
C SER A 42 -5.90 -9.77 -13.57
N GLU A 43 -5.90 -10.25 -14.82
CA GLU A 43 -5.88 -11.68 -15.13
C GLU A 43 -4.49 -12.29 -14.91
N LEU A 44 -3.44 -11.57 -15.28
CA LEU A 44 -2.05 -12.00 -15.06
C LEU A 44 -1.70 -12.06 -13.58
N LEU A 45 -2.18 -11.09 -12.78
CA LEU A 45 -1.97 -11.04 -11.33
C LEU A 45 -2.74 -12.12 -10.54
N GLN A 46 -3.60 -12.93 -11.19
CA GLN A 46 -4.17 -14.13 -10.57
C GLN A 46 -3.20 -15.32 -10.52
N GLY A 47 -2.09 -15.23 -11.24
CA GLY A 47 -0.98 -16.19 -11.22
C GLY A 47 0.11 -15.77 -10.23
N GLU A 48 1.08 -16.65 -10.03
CA GLU A 48 2.34 -16.32 -9.35
C GLU A 48 3.27 -15.62 -10.33
N LEU A 49 3.81 -14.46 -9.91
CA LEU A 49 4.84 -13.74 -10.65
C LEU A 49 6.19 -14.00 -9.98
N GLU A 50 7.09 -14.69 -10.70
CA GLU A 50 8.44 -14.94 -10.25
C GLU A 50 9.42 -14.21 -11.17
N HIS A 51 10.16 -13.23 -10.62
CA HIS A 51 11.10 -12.36 -11.35
C HIS A 51 10.47 -11.59 -12.53
N LEU A 52 9.17 -11.32 -12.45
CA LEU A 52 8.41 -10.61 -13.48
C LEU A 52 7.63 -9.43 -12.89
N SER A 53 7.51 -8.37 -13.68
CA SER A 53 6.62 -7.24 -13.42
C SER A 53 5.56 -7.15 -14.51
N VAL A 54 4.36 -6.73 -14.15
CA VAL A 54 3.23 -6.52 -15.08
C VAL A 54 2.76 -5.09 -14.94
N ASP A 55 2.80 -4.33 -16.02
CA ASP A 55 2.30 -2.95 -16.04
C ASP A 55 0.76 -2.86 -16.19
N GLU A 56 0.23 -1.64 -16.17
CA GLU A 56 -1.21 -1.38 -16.31
C GLU A 56 -1.80 -1.83 -17.64
N SER A 57 -0.97 -1.94 -18.69
CA SER A 57 -1.37 -2.42 -20.01
C SER A 57 -1.34 -3.95 -20.14
N GLY A 58 -0.90 -4.66 -19.11
CA GLY A 58 -0.69 -6.11 -19.13
C GLY A 58 0.61 -6.52 -19.81
N GLN A 59 1.55 -5.60 -20.02
CA GLN A 59 2.87 -5.92 -20.53
C GLN A 59 3.73 -6.56 -19.44
N ILE A 60 4.37 -7.67 -19.76
CA ILE A 60 5.25 -8.40 -18.84
C ILE A 60 6.69 -7.98 -19.13
N SER A 61 7.42 -7.63 -18.08
CA SER A 61 8.85 -7.33 -18.11
C SER A 61 9.59 -8.10 -17.02
N LEU A 62 10.91 -8.12 -17.07
CA LEU A 62 11.71 -8.64 -15.96
C LEU A 62 11.62 -7.66 -14.79
N SER A 63 11.36 -8.18 -13.59
CA SER A 63 11.47 -7.38 -12.37
C SER A 63 12.93 -7.11 -12.01
N PRO A 64 13.23 -6.06 -11.24
CA PRO A 64 14.52 -5.89 -10.61
C PRO A 64 14.91 -7.14 -9.80
N GLU A 65 16.17 -7.50 -9.82
CA GLU A 65 16.70 -8.55 -8.96
C GLU A 65 16.68 -8.06 -7.50
N THR A 66 16.12 -8.88 -6.61
CA THR A 66 16.10 -8.58 -5.17
C THR A 66 16.96 -9.59 -4.43
N GLY A 67 17.70 -9.11 -3.42
CA GLY A 67 18.51 -9.93 -2.54
C GLY A 67 18.25 -9.60 -1.08
N LEU A 68 18.33 -10.59 -0.20
CA LEU A 68 18.29 -10.36 1.24
C LEU A 68 19.59 -9.73 1.68
N VAL A 69 19.53 -8.50 2.20
CA VAL A 69 20.70 -7.77 2.73
C VAL A 69 20.86 -7.99 4.23
N HIS A 70 19.76 -7.94 4.97
CA HIS A 70 19.76 -8.09 6.42
C HIS A 70 18.44 -8.67 6.92
N GLU A 71 18.51 -9.57 7.90
CA GLU A 71 17.37 -10.09 8.63
C GLU A 71 17.33 -9.43 10.02
N SER A 72 16.31 -8.58 10.24
CA SER A 72 16.16 -7.85 11.49
C SER A 72 15.68 -8.78 12.62
N PRO A 73 16.27 -8.71 13.83
CA PRO A 73 15.73 -9.41 14.99
C PRO A 73 14.38 -8.84 15.47
N ALA A 74 14.10 -7.56 15.17
CA ALA A 74 12.84 -6.90 15.53
C ALA A 74 11.71 -7.31 14.56
N PRO A 75 10.48 -7.48 15.05
CA PRO A 75 9.35 -7.94 14.24
C PRO A 75 8.86 -6.88 13.24
N PHE A 76 9.16 -5.60 13.45
CA PHE A 76 8.71 -4.49 12.62
C PHE A 76 9.88 -3.58 12.24
N ILE A 77 9.94 -3.22 10.96
CA ILE A 77 10.80 -2.14 10.45
C ILE A 77 9.85 -1.03 9.99
N TRP A 78 9.96 0.15 10.61
CA TRP A 78 9.09 1.29 10.33
C TRP A 78 9.67 2.28 9.33
N SER A 79 10.99 2.45 9.33
CA SER A 79 11.65 3.42 8.47
C SER A 79 13.03 2.95 8.05
N VAL A 80 13.42 3.29 6.84
CA VAL A 80 14.76 3.03 6.28
C VAL A 80 15.30 4.31 5.68
N VAL A 81 16.51 4.69 6.03
CA VAL A 81 17.19 5.90 5.55
C VAL A 81 18.62 5.60 5.18
N SER A 82 19.08 6.03 4.00
CA SER A 82 20.48 5.90 3.60
C SER A 82 21.41 6.66 4.55
N ASN A 83 22.54 6.04 4.95
CA ASN A 83 23.56 6.69 5.78
C ASN A 83 24.50 7.61 4.98
N GLY A 84 24.29 7.70 3.66
CA GLY A 84 25.08 8.55 2.76
C GLY A 84 26.41 7.94 2.31
N SER A 85 26.64 6.69 2.66
CA SER A 85 27.62 5.76 2.12
C SER A 85 26.88 4.54 1.58
N ASP A 86 27.52 3.40 1.41
CA ASP A 86 26.88 2.20 0.85
C ASP A 86 26.00 1.42 1.87
N GLY A 87 25.58 2.07 2.95
CA GLY A 87 24.75 1.48 3.99
C GLY A 87 23.49 2.27 4.31
N PHE A 88 22.75 1.82 5.32
CA PHE A 88 21.50 2.47 5.73
C PHE A 88 21.19 2.26 7.21
N TRP A 89 20.32 3.11 7.75
CA TRP A 89 19.74 2.96 9.07
C TRP A 89 18.34 2.43 8.96
N ILE A 90 17.99 1.48 9.84
CA ILE A 90 16.63 0.95 9.97
C ILE A 90 16.09 1.27 11.37
N ALA A 91 14.86 1.77 11.41
CA ALA A 91 14.11 2.02 12.64
C ALA A 91 13.16 0.87 12.92
N THR A 92 13.11 0.41 14.16
CA THR A 92 12.35 -0.77 14.52
C THR A 92 11.27 -0.50 15.57
N GLY A 93 10.23 -1.34 15.53
CA GLY A 93 9.22 -1.44 16.57
C GLY A 93 9.54 -2.53 17.58
N ASP A 94 8.87 -2.46 18.73
CA ASP A 94 8.93 -3.39 19.87
C ASP A 94 10.20 -3.28 20.74
N GLU A 95 11.32 -2.82 20.21
CA GLU A 95 12.56 -2.60 20.96
C GLU A 95 13.04 -1.13 20.97
N GLY A 96 12.43 -0.27 20.15
CA GLY A 96 12.79 1.15 20.05
C GLY A 96 14.21 1.41 19.56
N ARG A 97 14.75 0.54 18.68
CA ARG A 97 16.13 0.61 18.23
C ARG A 97 16.28 1.12 16.82
N VAL A 98 17.40 1.76 16.57
CA VAL A 98 17.91 2.06 15.23
C VAL A 98 19.15 1.23 15.00
N TYR A 99 19.15 0.42 13.96
CA TYR A 99 20.33 -0.33 13.54
C TYR A 99 20.98 0.38 12.36
N GLU A 100 22.31 0.38 12.35
CA GLU A 100 23.11 0.72 11.19
C GLU A 100 23.48 -0.57 10.47
N ILE A 101 23.19 -0.61 9.18
CA ILE A 101 23.47 -1.74 8.29
C ILE A 101 24.57 -1.30 7.33
N GLY A 102 25.68 -2.02 7.34
CA GLY A 102 26.79 -1.81 6.42
C GLY A 102 26.53 -2.43 5.03
N PRO A 103 27.42 -2.17 4.06
CA PRO A 103 27.28 -2.66 2.70
C PRO A 103 27.31 -4.20 2.59
N ASP A 104 27.95 -4.88 3.52
CA ASP A 104 28.05 -6.34 3.57
C ASP A 104 26.89 -6.99 4.36
N GLY A 105 25.91 -6.19 4.82
CA GLY A 105 24.78 -6.64 5.63
C GLY A 105 25.08 -6.76 7.13
N ASP A 106 26.31 -6.44 7.56
CA ASP A 106 26.65 -6.38 8.97
C ASP A 106 25.84 -5.30 9.68
N SER A 107 25.31 -5.62 10.87
CA SER A 107 24.47 -4.71 11.62
C SER A 107 25.03 -4.40 13.01
N SER A 108 24.82 -3.17 13.45
CA SER A 108 25.09 -2.74 14.82
C SER A 108 24.00 -1.81 15.31
N ILE A 109 23.78 -1.80 16.64
CA ILE A 109 22.85 -0.84 17.24
C ILE A 109 23.49 0.55 17.18
N PHE A 110 22.84 1.45 16.44
CA PHE A 110 23.27 2.85 16.32
C PHE A 110 22.65 3.72 17.43
N PHE A 111 21.37 3.43 17.78
CA PHE A 111 20.65 4.14 18.82
C PHE A 111 19.66 3.19 19.52
N ASP A 112 19.46 3.37 20.83
CA ASP A 112 18.53 2.59 21.65
C ASP A 112 17.67 3.59 22.44
N ALA A 113 16.40 3.72 22.09
CA ALA A 113 15.47 4.65 22.72
C ALA A 113 14.94 4.08 24.05
N VAL A 114 14.44 4.97 24.90
CA VAL A 114 13.67 4.56 26.08
C VAL A 114 12.26 4.12 25.69
N GLU A 115 11.72 4.71 24.62
CA GLU A 115 10.43 4.38 24.04
C GLU A 115 10.52 3.06 23.27
N SER A 116 9.41 2.33 23.19
CA SER A 116 9.37 1.00 22.58
C SER A 116 9.45 1.00 21.03
N GLU A 117 9.19 2.14 20.39
CA GLU A 117 9.09 2.21 18.94
C GLU A 117 9.79 3.44 18.38
N VAL A 118 10.47 3.25 17.24
CA VAL A 118 10.98 4.32 16.39
C VAL A 118 10.26 4.26 15.06
N HIS A 119 9.40 5.24 14.77
CA HIS A 119 8.65 5.27 13.52
C HIS A 119 9.29 6.13 12.45
N ALA A 120 9.99 7.19 12.83
CA ALA A 120 10.48 8.18 11.90
C ALA A 120 12.00 8.40 12.04
N LEU A 121 12.68 8.46 10.90
CA LEU A 121 14.07 8.86 10.77
C LEU A 121 14.19 10.02 9.79
N ALA A 122 15.04 10.99 10.10
CA ALA A 122 15.47 11.99 9.14
C ALA A 122 16.99 12.18 9.25
N ARG A 123 17.68 12.22 8.09
CA ARG A 123 19.12 12.38 8.05
C ARG A 123 19.51 13.81 8.42
N ARG A 124 20.53 13.95 9.26
CA ARG A 124 21.15 15.25 9.58
C ARG A 124 22.16 15.64 8.51
N PRO A 125 22.24 16.92 8.11
CA PRO A 125 23.23 17.39 7.14
C PRO A 125 24.68 17.16 7.60
N GLU A 126 24.94 17.31 8.92
CA GLU A 126 26.26 17.14 9.52
C GLU A 126 26.62 15.69 9.82
N GLY A 127 25.77 14.76 9.44
CA GLY A 127 25.86 13.32 9.73
C GLY A 127 25.11 12.90 11.00
N GLY A 128 24.69 11.64 11.02
CA GLY A 128 23.78 11.11 12.03
C GLY A 128 22.31 11.32 11.67
N LEU A 129 21.43 11.22 12.68
CA LEU A 129 19.97 11.17 12.50
C LEU A 129 19.23 12.08 13.46
N TYR A 130 18.05 12.53 13.03
CA TYR A 130 16.92 12.81 13.90
C TYR A 130 16.09 11.53 14.01
N VAL A 131 15.67 11.18 15.24
CA VAL A 131 14.94 9.95 15.55
C VAL A 131 13.64 10.31 16.24
N GLY A 132 12.51 9.93 15.66
CA GLY A 132 11.17 10.16 16.20
C GLY A 132 10.61 8.89 16.82
N THR A 133 10.23 8.97 18.10
CA THR A 133 9.80 7.81 18.89
C THR A 133 8.31 7.79 19.21
N SER A 134 7.83 6.63 19.64
CA SER A 134 6.48 6.38 20.13
C SER A 134 6.50 5.26 21.20
N PRO A 135 5.55 5.25 22.14
CA PRO A 135 4.74 6.40 22.56
C PRO A 135 5.61 7.48 23.22
N ASN A 136 4.99 8.63 23.57
CA ASN A 136 5.63 9.80 24.16
C ASN A 136 6.45 10.67 23.20
N GLY A 137 6.13 10.69 21.93
CA GLY A 137 6.45 11.66 20.89
C GLY A 137 7.74 12.46 21.02
N LYS A 138 8.89 11.83 21.35
CA LYS A 138 10.16 12.52 21.48
C LYS A 138 10.93 12.52 20.18
N VAL A 139 11.64 13.59 19.94
CA VAL A 139 12.64 13.69 18.87
C VAL A 139 14.02 13.70 19.53
N TYR A 140 14.84 12.75 19.12
CA TYR A 140 16.26 12.68 19.51
C TYR A 140 17.13 13.19 18.37
N GLU A 141 18.19 13.89 18.72
CA GLU A 141 19.32 14.16 17.88
C GLU A 141 20.38 13.11 18.17
N VAL A 142 20.77 12.33 17.15
CA VAL A 142 21.83 11.30 17.24
C VAL A 142 22.95 11.69 16.30
N LEU A 143 24.11 11.97 16.85
CA LEU A 143 25.30 12.36 16.10
C LEU A 143 25.90 11.16 15.34
N ALA A 144 26.77 11.43 14.35
CA ALA A 144 27.44 10.39 13.57
C ALA A 144 28.26 9.39 14.42
N ASN A 145 28.67 9.77 15.62
CA ASN A 145 29.38 8.91 16.56
C ASN A 145 28.46 8.13 17.51
N GLY A 146 27.14 8.17 17.31
CA GLY A 146 26.13 7.51 18.13
C GLY A 146 25.77 8.23 19.44
N GLN A 147 26.42 9.36 19.78
CA GLN A 147 25.99 10.17 20.92
C GLN A 147 24.62 10.78 20.65
N SER A 148 23.72 10.70 21.62
CA SER A 148 22.34 11.15 21.48
C SER A 148 21.94 12.12 22.57
N THR A 149 21.06 13.07 22.21
CA THR A 149 20.38 13.99 23.11
C THR A 149 18.92 14.10 22.74
N THR A 150 18.04 14.30 23.73
CA THR A 150 16.65 14.65 23.43
C THR A 150 16.63 16.08 22.92
N LEU A 151 16.20 16.26 21.65
CA LEU A 151 16.05 17.56 21.05
C LEU A 151 14.76 18.23 21.55
N VAL A 152 13.65 17.50 21.56
CA VAL A 152 12.35 17.98 22.04
C VAL A 152 11.45 16.83 22.47
N ASP A 153 10.56 17.11 23.43
CA ASP A 153 9.41 16.31 23.82
C ASP A 153 8.15 17.07 23.40
N LEU A 154 7.40 16.51 22.45
CA LEU A 154 6.25 17.21 21.84
C LEU A 154 4.95 17.02 22.63
N GLU A 155 4.96 16.21 23.70
CA GLU A 155 3.74 15.81 24.44
C GLU A 155 2.66 15.14 23.53
N GLU A 156 3.09 14.61 22.40
CA GLU A 156 2.26 13.84 21.46
C GLU A 156 2.49 12.34 21.66
N THR A 157 1.56 11.50 21.19
CA THR A 157 1.73 10.05 21.35
C THR A 157 2.67 9.49 20.28
N TYR A 158 2.48 9.89 19.02
CA TYR A 158 3.17 9.32 17.88
C TYR A 158 3.90 10.38 17.06
N ILE A 159 5.11 10.05 16.63
CA ILE A 159 5.82 10.74 15.55
C ILE A 159 5.84 9.79 14.34
N TRP A 160 5.05 10.11 13.32
CA TRP A 160 4.90 9.24 12.16
C TRP A 160 5.91 9.49 11.05
N SER A 161 6.27 10.74 10.83
CA SER A 161 7.16 11.13 9.75
C SER A 161 7.93 12.39 10.11
N MET A 162 9.16 12.49 9.60
CA MET A 162 9.99 13.67 9.74
C MET A 162 10.68 13.99 8.43
N VAL A 163 10.83 15.26 8.12
CA VAL A 163 11.55 15.71 6.94
C VAL A 163 12.29 17.02 7.26
N LEU A 164 13.54 17.13 6.80
CA LEU A 164 14.28 18.39 6.86
C LEU A 164 13.81 19.33 5.76
N GLY A 165 13.46 20.55 6.13
CA GLY A 165 13.02 21.57 5.21
C GLY A 165 14.18 22.25 4.47
N PRO A 166 13.89 23.00 3.40
CA PRO A 166 14.88 23.79 2.68
C PRO A 166 15.40 24.98 3.50
N ASP A 167 14.79 25.25 4.64
CA ASP A 167 15.16 26.25 5.64
C ASP A 167 15.96 25.68 6.82
N ASP A 168 16.47 24.45 6.68
CA ASP A 168 17.22 23.69 7.68
C ASP A 168 16.43 23.38 8.97
N ALA A 169 15.13 23.67 9.01
CA ALA A 169 14.26 23.27 10.11
C ALA A 169 13.73 21.84 9.92
N LEU A 170 13.52 21.14 11.01
CA LEU A 170 12.91 19.82 10.98
C LEU A 170 11.38 19.93 11.09
N TYR A 171 10.68 19.33 10.14
CA TYR A 171 9.22 19.24 10.15
C TYR A 171 8.80 17.84 10.64
N VAL A 172 7.93 17.81 11.62
CA VAL A 172 7.55 16.59 12.35
C VAL A 172 6.05 16.39 12.29
N ALA A 173 5.64 15.27 11.71
CA ALA A 173 4.24 14.84 11.62
C ALA A 173 3.88 14.00 12.83
N THR A 174 2.78 14.36 13.51
CA THR A 174 2.37 13.70 14.73
C THR A 174 1.02 13.00 14.59
N GLY A 175 0.74 12.13 15.56
CA GLY A 175 -0.51 11.39 15.70
C GLY A 175 -1.29 11.80 16.94
N THR A 176 -2.56 11.45 16.87
CA THR A 176 -3.71 11.76 17.73
C THR A 176 -4.33 13.15 17.55
N HIS A 177 -3.54 14.18 17.24
CA HIS A 177 -4.08 15.55 17.02
C HIS A 177 -3.80 16.08 15.59
N GLY A 178 -3.05 15.32 14.77
CA GLY A 178 -2.77 15.68 13.38
C GLY A 178 -2.04 17.00 13.20
N VAL A 179 -1.13 17.34 14.13
CA VAL A 179 -0.34 18.56 14.09
C VAL A 179 1.01 18.30 13.42
N ILE A 180 1.42 19.23 12.60
CA ILE A 180 2.78 19.27 12.07
C ILE A 180 3.54 20.32 12.87
N TYR A 181 4.65 19.94 13.48
CA TYR A 181 5.53 20.84 14.21
C TYR A 181 6.73 21.24 13.35
N ARG A 182 7.23 22.44 13.59
CA ARG A 182 8.49 22.93 13.05
C ARG A 182 9.48 23.12 14.19
N ILE A 183 10.65 22.49 14.08
CA ILE A 183 11.69 22.46 15.09
C ILE A 183 12.95 23.07 14.49
N GLU A 184 13.49 24.09 15.12
CA GLU A 184 14.78 24.71 14.76
C GLU A 184 15.93 23.84 15.25
N SER A 185 17.14 24.08 14.73
CA SER A 185 18.35 23.37 15.13
C SER A 185 18.71 23.50 16.62
N ASP A 186 18.24 24.57 17.28
CA ASP A 186 18.42 24.80 18.72
C ASP A 186 17.35 24.12 19.60
N GLY A 187 16.39 23.37 18.98
CA GLY A 187 15.26 22.74 19.64
C GLY A 187 14.07 23.66 19.84
N THR A 188 14.13 24.92 19.42
CA THR A 188 12.97 25.82 19.47
C THR A 188 11.85 25.25 18.60
N THR A 189 10.70 24.98 19.22
CA THR A 189 9.57 24.27 18.61
C THR A 189 8.33 25.12 18.52
N SER A 190 7.64 25.04 17.39
CA SER A 190 6.34 25.68 17.18
C SER A 190 5.40 24.81 16.36
N PRO A 191 4.08 24.81 16.63
CA PRO A 191 3.10 24.25 15.71
C PRO A 191 3.19 24.96 14.36
N PHE A 192 3.40 24.20 13.31
CA PHE A 192 3.46 24.73 11.93
C PHE A 192 2.08 24.73 11.29
N TYR A 193 1.39 23.60 11.34
CA TYR A 193 0.07 23.44 10.73
C TYR A 193 -0.76 22.37 11.45
N ASN A 194 -2.06 22.64 11.66
CA ASN A 194 -2.99 21.63 12.15
C ASN A 194 -3.86 21.16 10.98
N THR A 195 -3.78 19.86 10.67
CA THR A 195 -4.51 19.27 9.55
C THR A 195 -5.98 19.00 9.86
N HIS A 196 -6.36 19.05 11.13
CA HIS A 196 -7.69 18.66 11.63
C HIS A 196 -8.05 17.21 11.27
N THR A 197 -7.04 16.33 11.20
CA THR A 197 -7.18 14.87 11.06
C THR A 197 -6.61 14.18 12.29
N THR A 198 -6.77 12.88 12.41
CA THR A 198 -6.21 12.14 13.56
C THR A 198 -4.69 12.05 13.46
N ASN A 199 -4.18 11.62 12.32
CA ASN A 199 -2.76 11.41 12.11
C ASN A 199 -2.29 12.10 10.82
N VAL A 200 -1.04 12.59 10.84
CA VAL A 200 -0.26 12.92 9.64
C VAL A 200 0.77 11.84 9.48
N LEU A 201 0.64 11.03 8.43
CA LEU A 201 1.43 9.81 8.27
C LEU A 201 2.70 10.00 7.45
N SER A 202 2.70 10.96 6.54
CA SER A 202 3.83 11.17 5.62
C SER A 202 4.05 12.64 5.31
N LEU A 203 5.32 13.02 5.17
CA LEU A 203 5.75 14.37 4.80
C LEU A 203 6.78 14.30 3.67
N ALA A 204 6.72 15.27 2.78
CA ALA A 204 7.80 15.58 1.83
C ALA A 204 7.76 17.05 1.43
N PHE A 205 8.87 17.57 0.91
CA PHE A 205 8.89 18.87 0.25
C PHE A 205 8.83 18.70 -1.26
N ASP A 206 8.08 19.57 -1.92
CA ASP A 206 8.16 19.70 -3.37
C ASP A 206 9.34 20.58 -3.81
N SER A 207 9.62 20.63 -5.12
CA SER A 207 10.72 21.41 -5.70
C SER A 207 10.58 22.93 -5.51
N GLN A 208 9.42 23.40 -5.04
CA GLN A 208 9.15 24.80 -4.73
C GLN A 208 9.28 25.11 -3.23
N GLY A 209 9.70 24.13 -2.44
CA GLY A 209 9.84 24.25 -0.98
C GLY A 209 8.50 24.30 -0.23
N ARG A 210 7.43 23.77 -0.82
CA ARG A 210 6.12 23.65 -0.15
C ARG A 210 6.03 22.29 0.50
N LEU A 211 5.49 22.24 1.72
CA LEU A 211 5.31 20.99 2.45
C LEU A 211 4.08 20.24 1.93
N LEU A 212 4.27 18.97 1.61
CA LEU A 212 3.23 18.00 1.31
C LEU A 212 3.02 17.11 2.51
N ALA A 213 1.76 16.80 2.81
CA ALA A 213 1.38 15.96 3.94
C ALA A 213 0.29 14.96 3.55
N GLY A 214 0.54 13.68 3.80
CA GLY A 214 -0.45 12.61 3.70
C GLY A 214 -1.07 12.33 5.07
N THR A 215 -2.40 12.25 5.12
CA THR A 215 -3.13 12.13 6.39
C THR A 215 -3.91 10.83 6.51
N GLU A 216 -4.43 10.58 7.71
CA GLU A 216 -5.34 9.49 8.03
C GLU A 216 -6.65 10.04 8.59
N SER A 217 -7.75 9.37 8.19
CA SER A 217 -9.11 9.61 8.69
C SER A 217 -9.55 11.08 8.65
N PRO A 218 -9.67 11.65 7.45
CA PRO A 218 -9.61 11.05 6.12
C PRO A 218 -8.22 11.06 5.50
N GLY A 219 -8.00 10.17 4.51
CA GLY A 219 -6.77 10.13 3.72
C GLY A 219 -6.74 11.24 2.69
N ARG A 220 -6.06 12.34 3.00
CA ARG A 220 -5.89 13.53 2.16
C ARG A 220 -4.45 13.82 1.85
N LEU A 221 -4.19 14.29 0.65
CA LEU A 221 -2.95 14.97 0.33
C LEU A 221 -3.14 16.47 0.48
N LEU A 222 -2.42 17.03 1.43
CA LEU A 222 -2.37 18.48 1.66
C LEU A 222 -1.09 19.05 1.09
N ARG A 223 -1.15 20.29 0.58
CA ARG A 223 -0.02 21.13 0.30
C ARG A 223 -0.08 22.36 1.20
N ILE A 224 1.01 22.65 1.91
CA ILE A 224 1.10 23.73 2.89
C ILE A 224 2.21 24.65 2.44
N ASP A 225 1.85 25.92 2.22
CA ASP A 225 2.80 26.94 1.81
C ASP A 225 3.57 27.52 3.02
N SER A 226 4.64 28.26 2.77
CA SER A 226 5.48 28.87 3.82
C SER A 226 4.73 29.83 4.75
N ASP A 227 3.64 30.43 4.28
CA ASP A 227 2.74 31.27 5.08
C ASP A 227 1.67 30.47 5.81
N ARG A 228 1.83 29.16 5.91
CA ARG A 228 0.97 28.19 6.65
C ARG A 228 -0.44 28.10 6.08
N ARG A 229 -0.64 28.37 4.79
CA ARG A 229 -1.91 28.11 4.13
C ARG A 229 -1.92 26.71 3.55
N GLY A 230 -2.91 25.92 3.94
CA GLY A 230 -3.10 24.56 3.47
C GLY A 230 -4.11 24.46 2.34
N PHE A 231 -3.78 23.64 1.32
CA PHE A 231 -4.65 23.30 0.20
C PHE A 231 -4.80 21.79 0.10
N ILE A 232 -6.01 21.30 -0.07
CA ILE A 232 -6.26 19.88 -0.35
C ILE A 232 -5.99 19.66 -1.84
N LEU A 233 -4.97 18.87 -2.16
CA LEU A 233 -4.65 18.46 -3.54
C LEU A 233 -5.43 17.22 -3.94
N LEU A 234 -5.67 16.31 -2.98
CA LEU A 234 -6.43 15.09 -3.18
C LEU A 234 -7.24 14.78 -1.92
N ASP A 235 -8.54 14.55 -2.08
CA ASP A 235 -9.41 13.94 -1.08
C ASP A 235 -9.70 12.52 -1.56
N SER A 236 -9.00 11.52 -1.01
CA SER A 236 -9.02 10.16 -1.53
C SER A 236 -10.15 9.32 -0.93
N GLU A 237 -10.50 8.22 -1.59
CA GLU A 237 -11.39 7.20 -1.02
C GLU A 237 -10.69 6.29 0.02
N PHE A 238 -9.37 6.41 0.16
CA PHE A 238 -8.57 5.66 1.11
C PHE A 238 -8.61 6.36 2.47
N SER A 239 -8.57 5.57 3.55
CA SER A 239 -8.53 6.13 4.91
C SER A 239 -7.16 6.71 5.27
N GLU A 240 -6.09 6.21 4.64
CA GLU A 240 -4.71 6.51 4.96
C GLU A 240 -3.89 6.79 3.72
N LEU A 241 -3.02 7.81 3.78
CA LEU A 241 -1.94 8.05 2.82
C LEU A 241 -0.59 7.89 3.54
N ARG A 242 -0.05 6.67 3.50
CA ARG A 242 1.08 6.24 4.34
C ARG A 242 2.44 6.69 3.86
N SER A 243 2.67 6.64 2.57
CA SER A 243 3.95 7.03 1.98
C SER A 243 3.73 8.04 0.87
N LEU A 244 4.66 8.96 0.75
CA LEU A 244 4.64 10.06 -0.20
C LEU A 244 6.03 10.24 -0.80
N ARG A 245 6.12 10.29 -2.14
CA ARG A 245 7.34 10.57 -2.87
C ARG A 245 7.07 11.63 -3.93
N VAL A 246 8.02 12.50 -4.12
CA VAL A 246 7.94 13.60 -5.09
C VAL A 246 9.08 13.47 -6.09
N THR A 247 8.74 13.48 -7.36
CA THR A 247 9.72 13.49 -8.46
C THR A 247 10.21 14.91 -8.77
N ASN A 248 11.30 15.01 -9.52
CA ASN A 248 11.90 16.29 -9.90
C ASN A 248 10.96 17.18 -10.73
N ASP A 249 10.04 16.60 -11.48
CA ASP A 249 9.01 17.33 -12.25
C ASP A 249 7.82 17.80 -11.40
N GLY A 250 7.80 17.43 -10.11
CA GLY A 250 6.76 17.78 -9.15
C GLY A 250 5.55 16.82 -9.15
N THR A 251 5.66 15.68 -9.80
CA THR A 251 4.66 14.60 -9.68
C THR A 251 4.76 13.96 -8.30
N VAL A 252 3.63 13.67 -7.68
CA VAL A 252 3.54 13.07 -6.35
C VAL A 252 2.99 11.66 -6.47
N TYR A 253 3.69 10.70 -5.90
CA TYR A 253 3.23 9.32 -5.75
C TYR A 253 2.85 9.04 -4.30
N LEU A 254 1.75 8.33 -4.10
CA LEU A 254 1.15 8.09 -2.79
C LEU A 254 0.78 6.62 -2.62
N ALA A 255 1.06 6.06 -1.46
CA ALA A 255 0.54 4.78 -1.02
C ALA A 255 -0.77 5.01 -0.24
N GLY A 256 -1.89 4.70 -0.86
CA GLY A 256 -3.23 4.76 -0.26
C GLY A 256 -3.64 3.40 0.32
N VAL A 257 -4.13 3.40 1.56
CA VAL A 257 -4.55 2.21 2.28
C VAL A 257 -5.99 2.34 2.73
N ARG A 258 -6.79 1.30 2.52
CA ARG A 258 -8.11 1.17 3.12
C ARG A 258 -7.94 0.58 4.53
N GLY A 259 -8.07 1.41 5.55
CA GLY A 259 -8.14 0.93 6.93
C GLY A 259 -9.34 0.01 7.13
N GLU A 260 -9.29 -0.85 8.13
CA GLU A 260 -10.45 -1.60 8.59
C GLU A 260 -11.53 -0.60 9.02
N GLN A 261 -12.52 -0.38 8.16
CA GLN A 261 -13.71 0.35 8.57
C GLN A 261 -14.37 -0.49 9.67
N ASN A 262 -14.41 0.04 10.88
CA ASN A 262 -15.19 -0.52 11.96
C ASN A 262 -16.64 -0.66 11.47
N VAL A 263 -17.04 -1.87 11.07
CA VAL A 263 -18.39 -2.22 10.60
C VAL A 263 -19.45 -1.87 11.65
N ALA A 264 -19.03 -1.62 12.91
CA ALA A 264 -19.89 -1.17 14.00
C ALA A 264 -20.39 0.28 13.83
N GLN A 265 -19.64 1.16 13.18
CA GLN A 265 -20.04 2.58 13.02
C GLN A 265 -21.11 2.75 11.94
N SER A 266 -21.02 1.99 10.83
CA SER A 266 -22.00 2.03 9.74
C SER A 266 -23.38 1.45 10.14
N ALA A 267 -23.43 0.61 11.18
CA ALA A 267 -24.68 0.06 11.71
C ALA A 267 -25.40 1.03 12.65
N LEU A 268 -24.71 2.00 13.23
CA LEU A 268 -25.29 3.00 14.13
C LEU A 268 -25.85 4.22 13.38
N ASP A 269 -25.24 4.61 12.28
CA ASP A 269 -25.73 5.74 11.45
C ASP A 269 -26.99 5.38 10.65
N SER A 270 -27.29 4.08 10.45
CA SER A 270 -28.54 3.64 9.81
C SER A 270 -29.73 3.54 10.76
N GLN A 271 -29.58 3.84 12.06
CA GLN A 271 -30.68 3.79 13.03
C GLN A 271 -31.32 5.14 13.39
N SER A 272 -30.91 6.23 12.79
CA SER A 272 -31.50 7.55 13.03
C SER A 272 -32.35 8.05 11.85
N THR A 273 -33.42 7.33 11.49
CA THR A 273 -34.62 7.96 10.88
C THR A 273 -35.84 7.05 11.07
N GLN A 274 -36.78 7.57 11.75
CA GLN A 274 -38.17 7.26 12.07
C GLN A 274 -38.88 6.09 11.39
N PRO A 275 -39.83 5.44 12.06
CA PRO A 275 -40.55 4.27 11.58
C PRO A 275 -41.71 4.68 10.68
N SER A 276 -41.72 4.20 9.46
CA SER A 276 -42.94 4.15 8.65
C SER A 276 -42.92 2.93 7.75
N ALA A 277 -43.92 2.09 7.97
CA ALA A 277 -44.45 1.03 7.12
C ALA A 277 -43.56 -0.17 6.84
N VAL A 278 -43.85 -1.23 7.57
CA VAL A 278 -43.47 -2.60 7.30
C VAL A 278 -44.06 -3.04 5.96
N VAL A 279 -43.24 -3.15 4.93
CA VAL A 279 -43.52 -4.01 3.79
C VAL A 279 -42.68 -5.28 3.97
N ARG A 280 -43.36 -6.34 4.35
CA ARG A 280 -42.77 -7.67 4.44
C ARG A 280 -42.65 -8.22 3.00
N VAL A 281 -41.46 -8.14 2.42
CA VAL A 281 -41.13 -8.89 1.22
C VAL A 281 -40.52 -10.22 1.68
N GLU A 282 -41.27 -11.29 1.48
CA GLU A 282 -40.73 -12.63 1.58
C GLU A 282 -39.78 -12.83 0.39
N VAL A 283 -38.47 -12.77 0.64
CA VAL A 283 -37.46 -13.17 -0.33
C VAL A 283 -37.16 -14.64 -0.08
N SER A 284 -37.55 -15.45 -1.04
CA SER A 284 -37.25 -16.87 -1.14
C SER A 284 -35.73 -17.11 -1.06
N ASP A 285 -35.32 -17.94 -0.11
CA ASP A 285 -33.97 -18.48 0.04
C ASP A 285 -33.57 -19.25 -1.23
N THR A 286 -32.69 -18.66 -2.02
CA THR A 286 -31.67 -19.35 -2.83
C THR A 286 -30.78 -18.33 -3.53
N ALA A 287 -29.93 -17.68 -2.77
CA ALA A 287 -28.67 -17.10 -3.29
C ALA A 287 -27.72 -17.01 -2.10
N THR A 288 -26.80 -17.93 -2.03
CA THR A 288 -25.57 -17.80 -1.25
C THR A 288 -24.78 -16.63 -1.86
N GLY A 289 -25.23 -15.42 -1.56
CA GLY A 289 -24.50 -14.21 -1.82
C GLY A 289 -23.29 -14.18 -0.88
N PHE A 290 -22.15 -14.58 -1.40
CA PHE A 290 -20.86 -14.21 -0.82
C PHE A 290 -20.87 -12.67 -0.78
N ARG A 291 -21.11 -12.06 0.39
CA ARG A 291 -20.69 -10.70 0.65
C ARG A 291 -19.18 -10.80 0.82
N PRO A 292 -18.39 -10.23 -0.09
CA PRO A 292 -16.97 -10.10 0.19
C PRO A 292 -16.85 -9.26 1.46
N THR A 293 -16.23 -9.84 2.48
CA THR A 293 -15.67 -9.07 3.59
C THR A 293 -14.81 -7.97 2.94
N PRO A 294 -14.91 -6.71 3.34
CA PRO A 294 -13.99 -5.69 2.85
C PRO A 294 -12.59 -6.13 3.30
N THR A 295 -11.86 -6.76 2.43
CA THR A 295 -10.45 -7.07 2.62
C THR A 295 -9.71 -5.73 2.62
N ALA A 296 -8.85 -5.56 3.62
CA ALA A 296 -7.85 -4.49 3.58
C ALA A 296 -7.21 -4.51 2.19
N GLY A 297 -7.19 -3.38 1.54
CA GLY A 297 -6.63 -3.25 0.20
C GLY A 297 -5.98 -1.90 0.06
N GLY A 298 -5.24 -1.70 -1.00
CA GLY A 298 -4.56 -0.45 -1.22
C GLY A 298 -4.37 -0.10 -2.68
N ALA A 299 -3.83 1.07 -2.91
CA ALA A 299 -3.51 1.57 -4.24
C ALA A 299 -2.27 2.46 -4.21
N ILE A 300 -1.63 2.57 -5.37
CA ILE A 300 -0.66 3.62 -5.65
C ILE A 300 -1.34 4.69 -6.50
N LEU A 301 -1.35 5.90 -5.99
CA LEU A 301 -1.93 7.08 -6.60
C LEU A 301 -0.82 7.97 -7.16
N ARG A 302 -1.08 8.59 -8.30
CA ARG A 302 -0.20 9.59 -8.89
C ARG A 302 -0.95 10.91 -9.01
N VAL A 303 -0.37 11.99 -8.51
CA VAL A 303 -0.90 13.35 -8.61
C VAL A 303 0.10 14.20 -9.37
N LYS A 304 -0.31 14.72 -10.53
CA LYS A 304 0.51 15.56 -11.39
C LYS A 304 0.54 17.01 -10.90
N PRO A 305 1.54 17.83 -11.30
CA PRO A 305 1.64 19.24 -10.91
C PRO A 305 0.42 20.10 -11.26
N ASP A 306 -0.31 19.73 -12.31
CA ASP A 306 -1.55 20.38 -12.76
C ASP A 306 -2.78 20.00 -11.93
N GLY A 307 -2.63 19.08 -10.96
CA GLY A 307 -3.69 18.60 -10.09
C GLY A 307 -4.48 17.40 -10.65
N VAL A 308 -4.16 16.95 -11.86
CA VAL A 308 -4.74 15.70 -12.39
C VAL A 308 -4.15 14.52 -11.64
N TRP A 309 -5.00 13.59 -11.24
CA TRP A 309 -4.58 12.39 -10.53
C TRP A 309 -5.17 11.13 -11.16
N ASP A 310 -4.49 10.01 -10.98
CA ASP A 310 -4.89 8.69 -11.42
C ASP A 310 -4.40 7.61 -10.45
N VAL A 311 -4.99 6.41 -10.58
CA VAL A 311 -4.57 5.21 -9.85
C VAL A 311 -3.69 4.41 -10.80
N ILE A 312 -2.41 4.22 -10.45
CA ILE A 312 -1.46 3.48 -11.30
C ILE A 312 -1.36 2.00 -10.92
N TRP A 313 -1.75 1.66 -9.68
CA TRP A 313 -1.85 0.29 -9.20
C TRP A 313 -2.91 0.20 -8.12
N GLN A 314 -3.65 -0.91 -8.07
CA GLN A 314 -4.63 -1.19 -7.04
C GLN A 314 -4.72 -2.69 -6.78
N SER A 315 -4.79 -3.08 -5.51
CA SER A 315 -5.05 -4.44 -5.08
C SER A 315 -6.18 -4.48 -4.04
N PRO A 316 -7.07 -5.47 -4.10
CA PRO A 316 -8.07 -5.67 -3.07
C PRO A 316 -7.52 -6.34 -1.80
N SER A 317 -6.35 -6.99 -1.88
CA SER A 317 -5.75 -7.79 -0.79
C SER A 317 -4.43 -7.24 -0.28
N ASP A 318 -3.68 -6.55 -1.15
CA ASP A 318 -2.34 -6.10 -0.81
C ASP A 318 -2.36 -4.64 -0.38
N THR A 319 -1.55 -4.34 0.62
CA THR A 319 -1.46 -3.01 1.22
C THR A 319 -0.07 -2.44 0.98
N PRO A 320 0.07 -1.34 0.22
CA PRO A 320 1.34 -0.67 0.05
C PRO A 320 1.71 0.11 1.32
N TYR A 321 2.91 -0.14 1.86
CA TYR A 321 3.39 0.55 3.05
C TYR A 321 4.41 1.65 2.75
N ASP A 322 5.27 1.44 1.76
CA ASP A 322 6.25 2.42 1.34
C ASP A 322 6.46 2.41 -0.18
N LEU A 323 7.07 3.46 -0.68
CA LEU A 323 7.37 3.70 -2.09
C LEU A 323 8.82 4.10 -2.25
N LEU A 324 9.46 3.58 -3.27
CA LEU A 324 10.75 4.04 -3.76
C LEU A 324 10.60 4.45 -5.22
N ILE A 325 11.16 5.59 -5.58
CA ILE A 325 11.28 6.04 -6.96
C ILE A 325 12.72 5.82 -7.38
N ASP A 326 12.90 5.11 -8.46
CA ASP A 326 14.21 4.92 -9.09
C ASP A 326 14.50 6.13 -10.00
N ASP A 327 15.71 6.70 -9.86
CA ASP A 327 16.16 7.87 -10.61
C ASP A 327 16.61 7.52 -12.06
N THR A 328 16.31 6.30 -12.54
CA THR A 328 16.77 5.81 -13.84
C THR A 328 15.84 6.14 -15.01
N ASP A 329 14.76 6.90 -14.82
CA ASP A 329 13.85 7.39 -15.89
C ASP A 329 13.90 8.90 -16.08
#